data_27f6a113bf10046fbacb86737818f3e5
#
_entry.id   27f6a113bf10046fbacb86737818f3e5
#
_cell.length_a   1.000
_cell.length_b   1.000
_cell.length_c   1.000
_cell.angle_alpha   90.00
_cell.angle_beta   90.00
_cell.angle_gamma   90.00
#
_symmetry.space_group_name_H-M   'P 1'
#
loop_
_entity.id
_entity.type
_entity.pdbx_description
1 polymer ?
#
loop_
_entity_poly.entity_id
_entity_poly.type
_entity_poly.pdbx_seq_one_letter_code
_entity_poly.pdbx_strand_id
1 'polypeptide(L)'
;MMNINPFAVLSESIPSIFLQVFVLVMLTLIVIGTVIQMIHHKNITYFFNNAKKAKLSATKELGTGETISVIAKTVVNDIATTAELGAGKRRLAHVLGMWGTIIFWISSVVMIFCYTSGENETPTLWPMMWHIGAIMTCVGGYWFWLFLRVDVYSEAYPWYRIIKADLFVLALLACATFGLAWSYTQSLNLENRWD
;
A
#
# COMPACT_ATOMS: atom_id res chain seq x y z
N MET A 1 5.23 22.42 -2.93
CA MET A 1 4.53 21.16 -3.16
C MET A 1 4.69 20.18 -1.98
N MET A 2 5.89 19.69 -1.64
CA MET A 2 6.05 18.61 -0.64
C MET A 2 5.70 18.95 0.81
N ASN A 3 5.53 20.21 1.15
CA ASN A 3 5.26 20.67 2.53
C ASN A 3 3.78 21.00 2.77
N ILE A 4 2.95 20.93 1.75
CA ILE A 4 1.53 21.30 1.82
C ILE A 4 0.71 20.03 2.02
N ASN A 5 -0.20 20.05 3.01
CA ASN A 5 -1.18 18.98 3.21
C ASN A 5 -2.30 19.12 2.16
N PRO A 6 -2.38 18.23 1.16
CA PRO A 6 -3.38 18.34 0.12
C PRO A 6 -4.82 18.17 0.64
N PHE A 7 -5.00 17.45 1.73
CA PHE A 7 -6.31 17.23 2.33
C PHE A 7 -6.80 18.44 3.14
N ALA A 8 -5.89 19.21 3.74
CA ALA A 8 -6.25 20.47 4.40
C ALA A 8 -6.77 21.49 3.38
N VAL A 9 -6.12 21.62 2.23
CA VAL A 9 -6.59 22.47 1.12
C VAL A 9 -7.95 22.00 0.59
N LEU A 10 -8.17 20.68 0.49
CA LEU A 10 -9.46 20.13 0.07
C LEU A 10 -10.57 20.43 1.09
N SER A 11 -10.25 20.43 2.37
CA SER A 11 -11.23 20.66 3.44
C SER A 11 -11.75 22.09 3.49
N GLU A 12 -11.13 23.04 2.78
CA GLU A 12 -11.70 24.38 2.54
C GLU A 12 -12.99 24.33 1.69
N SER A 13 -13.07 23.33 0.79
CA SER A 13 -14.21 23.16 -0.13
C SER A 13 -15.17 22.04 0.27
N ILE A 14 -14.67 20.99 0.90
CA ILE A 14 -15.42 19.81 1.30
C ILE A 14 -15.23 19.58 2.80
N PRO A 15 -16.30 19.55 3.61
CA PRO A 15 -16.16 19.30 5.04
C PRO A 15 -15.33 18.06 5.34
N SER A 16 -14.39 18.16 6.27
CA SER A 16 -13.43 17.08 6.62
C SER A 16 -14.10 15.76 7.00
N ILE A 17 -15.31 15.83 7.54
CA ILE A 17 -16.10 14.63 7.89
C ILE A 17 -16.37 13.71 6.70
N PHE A 18 -16.56 14.26 5.49
CA PHE A 18 -16.75 13.43 4.29
C PHE A 18 -15.51 12.64 3.94
N LEU A 19 -14.32 13.24 4.09
CA LEU A 19 -13.05 12.54 3.87
C LEU A 19 -12.84 11.43 4.90
N GLN A 20 -13.13 11.72 6.16
CA GLN A 20 -13.03 10.75 7.27
C GLN A 20 -13.99 9.58 7.08
N VAL A 21 -15.26 9.85 6.78
CA VAL A 21 -16.28 8.81 6.51
C VAL A 21 -15.86 7.98 5.29
N PHE A 22 -15.39 8.61 4.22
CA PHE A 22 -14.91 7.91 3.03
C PHE A 22 -13.79 6.91 3.38
N VAL A 23 -12.78 7.33 4.15
CA VAL A 23 -11.68 6.46 4.58
C VAL A 23 -12.20 5.31 5.45
N LEU A 24 -13.11 5.57 6.39
CA LEU A 24 -13.70 4.53 7.24
C LEU A 24 -14.49 3.50 6.42
N VAL A 25 -15.29 3.96 5.45
CA VAL A 25 -16.04 3.07 4.55
C VAL A 25 -15.07 2.21 3.73
N MET A 26 -14.03 2.81 3.16
CA MET A 26 -13.03 2.08 2.37
C MET A 26 -12.29 1.02 3.22
N LEU A 27 -11.86 1.36 4.42
CA LEU A 27 -11.22 0.41 5.34
C LEU A 27 -12.17 -0.73 5.71
N THR A 28 -13.43 -0.41 6.01
CA THR A 28 -14.46 -1.41 6.32
C THR A 28 -14.69 -2.37 5.15
N LEU A 29 -14.78 -1.85 3.93
CA LEU A 29 -14.94 -2.68 2.72
C LEU A 29 -13.72 -3.58 2.48
N ILE A 30 -12.50 -3.11 2.73
CA ILE A 30 -11.28 -3.91 2.62
C ILE A 30 -11.31 -5.07 3.64
N VAL A 31 -11.65 -4.78 4.90
CA VAL A 31 -11.74 -5.81 5.95
C VAL A 31 -12.81 -6.84 5.59
N ILE A 32 -14.02 -6.41 5.25
CA ILE A 32 -15.12 -7.28 4.86
C ILE A 32 -14.73 -8.15 3.65
N GLY A 33 -14.18 -7.53 2.60
CA GLY A 33 -13.74 -8.24 1.39
C GLY A 33 -12.67 -9.29 1.69
N THR A 34 -11.69 -8.94 2.53
CA THR A 34 -10.65 -9.87 2.97
C THR A 34 -11.23 -11.06 3.74
N VAL A 35 -12.13 -10.80 4.69
CA VAL A 35 -12.79 -11.86 5.49
C VAL A 35 -13.61 -12.78 4.59
N ILE A 36 -14.41 -12.23 3.67
CA ILE A 36 -15.19 -13.02 2.72
C ILE A 36 -14.27 -13.89 1.87
N GLN A 37 -13.19 -13.34 1.34
CA GLN A 37 -12.21 -14.08 0.53
C GLN A 37 -11.53 -15.20 1.32
N MET A 38 -11.14 -14.94 2.57
CA MET A 38 -10.53 -15.95 3.45
C MET A 38 -11.50 -17.12 3.72
N ILE A 39 -12.77 -16.83 3.96
CA ILE A 39 -13.81 -17.84 4.20
C ILE A 39 -14.10 -18.62 2.90
N HIS A 40 -14.31 -17.92 1.78
CA HIS A 40 -14.68 -18.53 0.50
C HIS A 40 -13.60 -19.49 -0.01
N HIS A 41 -12.34 -19.10 0.03
CA HIS A 41 -11.21 -19.92 -0.42
C HIS A 41 -10.74 -20.96 0.59
N LYS A 42 -11.37 -21.06 1.77
CA LYS A 42 -10.99 -21.98 2.85
C LYS A 42 -9.51 -21.88 3.25
N ASN A 43 -8.87 -20.74 2.99
CA ASN A 43 -7.45 -20.53 3.25
C ASN A 43 -7.10 -20.74 4.72
N ILE A 44 -7.98 -20.32 5.62
CA ILE A 44 -7.82 -20.52 7.07
C ILE A 44 -7.80 -22.00 7.40
N THR A 45 -8.76 -22.77 6.89
CA THR A 45 -8.87 -24.21 7.13
C THR A 45 -7.64 -24.95 6.60
N TYR A 46 -7.19 -24.58 5.42
CA TYR A 46 -5.98 -25.13 4.80
C TYR A 46 -4.73 -24.84 5.64
N PHE A 47 -4.57 -23.61 6.10
CA PHE A 47 -3.46 -23.18 6.94
C PHE A 47 -3.40 -23.98 8.24
N PHE A 48 -4.51 -24.05 8.99
CA PHE A 48 -4.55 -24.82 10.25
C PHE A 48 -4.35 -26.31 10.07
N ASN A 49 -4.90 -26.90 9.01
CA ASN A 49 -4.69 -28.31 8.71
C ASN A 49 -3.22 -28.61 8.36
N ASN A 50 -2.57 -27.74 7.61
CA ASN A 50 -1.14 -27.88 7.31
C ASN A 50 -0.27 -27.67 8.53
N ALA A 51 -0.57 -26.66 9.35
CA ALA A 51 0.11 -26.44 10.62
C ALA A 51 0.00 -27.65 11.57
N LYS A 52 -1.20 -28.28 11.65
CA LYS A 52 -1.42 -29.51 12.41
C LYS A 52 -0.60 -30.68 11.86
N LYS A 53 -0.60 -30.87 10.53
CA LYS A 53 0.21 -31.92 9.88
C LYS A 53 1.70 -31.70 10.14
N ALA A 54 2.19 -30.47 9.96
CA ALA A 54 3.59 -30.11 10.21
C ALA A 54 3.99 -30.40 11.66
N LYS A 55 3.12 -30.07 12.63
CA LYS A 55 3.36 -30.37 14.05
C LYS A 55 3.45 -31.87 14.35
N LEU A 56 2.62 -32.68 13.68
CA LEU A 56 2.63 -34.13 13.83
C LEU A 56 3.86 -34.82 13.20
N SER A 57 4.43 -34.22 12.14
CA SER A 57 5.63 -34.70 11.45
C SER A 57 6.93 -34.04 11.95
N ALA A 58 6.85 -33.15 12.91
CA ALA A 58 8.02 -32.47 13.45
C ALA A 58 8.89 -33.44 14.26
N THR A 59 10.15 -33.55 13.89
CA THR A 59 11.16 -34.35 14.58
C THR A 59 11.80 -33.63 15.79
N LYS A 60 11.61 -32.28 15.87
CA LYS A 60 12.12 -31.43 16.94
C LYS A 60 11.02 -30.45 17.38
N GLU A 61 10.76 -30.37 18.68
CA GLU A 61 9.97 -29.28 19.22
C GLU A 61 10.88 -28.06 19.46
N LEU A 62 10.50 -26.94 18.89
CA LEU A 62 11.21 -25.67 19.08
C LEU A 62 10.81 -25.06 20.41
N GLY A 63 11.78 -24.59 21.19
CA GLY A 63 11.53 -23.78 22.38
C GLY A 63 10.87 -22.45 22.03
N THR A 64 10.19 -21.82 23.00
CA THR A 64 9.47 -20.54 22.79
C THR A 64 10.39 -19.46 22.21
N GLY A 65 11.65 -19.35 22.68
CA GLY A 65 12.61 -18.39 22.18
C GLY A 65 13.06 -18.68 20.75
N GLU A 66 13.27 -19.95 20.39
CA GLU A 66 13.60 -20.35 19.01
C GLU A 66 12.43 -20.05 18.07
N THR A 67 11.19 -20.32 18.50
CA THR A 67 9.98 -20.03 17.73
C THR A 67 9.84 -18.53 17.44
N ILE A 68 10.01 -17.67 18.47
CA ILE A 68 9.97 -16.20 18.28
C ILE A 68 11.08 -15.74 17.34
N SER A 69 12.30 -16.28 17.47
CA SER A 69 13.40 -15.93 16.58
C SER A 69 13.12 -16.31 15.11
N VAL A 70 12.56 -17.49 14.87
CA VAL A 70 12.17 -17.94 13.52
C VAL A 70 11.06 -17.05 12.96
N ILE A 71 10.01 -16.77 13.73
CA ILE A 71 8.93 -15.87 13.31
C ILE A 71 9.48 -14.47 12.97
N ALA A 72 10.32 -13.90 13.84
CA ALA A 72 10.92 -12.59 13.62
C ALA A 72 11.77 -12.56 12.35
N LYS A 73 12.59 -13.58 12.10
CA LYS A 73 13.39 -13.71 10.87
C LYS A 73 12.50 -13.82 9.64
N THR A 74 11.44 -14.63 9.68
CA THR A 74 10.48 -14.79 8.59
C THR A 74 9.78 -13.46 8.29
N VAL A 75 9.29 -12.76 9.32
CA VAL A 75 8.63 -11.46 9.15
C VAL A 75 9.59 -10.44 8.52
N VAL A 76 10.82 -10.34 9.01
CA VAL A 76 11.78 -9.36 8.48
C VAL A 76 12.26 -9.75 7.08
N ASN A 77 12.66 -10.99 6.86
CA ASN A 77 13.24 -11.40 5.58
C ASN A 77 12.17 -11.59 4.51
N ASP A 78 11.10 -12.32 4.80
CA ASP A 78 10.18 -12.78 3.78
C ASP A 78 9.04 -11.78 3.56
N ILE A 79 8.57 -11.11 4.62
CA ILE A 79 7.50 -10.10 4.51
C ILE A 79 8.11 -8.71 4.24
N ALA A 80 8.95 -8.18 5.15
CA ALA A 80 9.40 -6.79 5.03
C ALA A 80 10.38 -6.57 3.87
N THR A 81 11.25 -7.54 3.56
CA THR A 81 12.20 -7.44 2.44
C THR A 81 11.84 -8.30 1.24
N THR A 82 10.76 -9.09 1.32
CA THR A 82 10.29 -9.97 0.24
C THR A 82 11.40 -10.85 -0.36
N ALA A 83 12.22 -11.45 0.52
CA ALA A 83 13.38 -12.23 0.12
C ALA A 83 13.03 -13.45 -0.73
N GLU A 84 11.82 -14.00 -0.58
CA GLU A 84 11.29 -15.10 -1.39
C GLU A 84 11.25 -14.81 -2.90
N LEU A 85 11.14 -13.53 -3.30
CA LEU A 85 11.18 -13.13 -4.71
C LEU A 85 12.58 -13.19 -5.33
N GLY A 86 13.58 -13.65 -4.56
CA GLY A 86 14.97 -13.69 -4.98
C GLY A 86 15.62 -12.30 -5.07
N ALA A 87 16.92 -12.28 -5.40
CA ALA A 87 17.63 -11.03 -5.63
C ALA A 87 17.37 -10.54 -7.06
N GLY A 88 16.80 -9.36 -7.24
CA GLY A 88 16.62 -8.80 -8.58
C GLY A 88 15.54 -7.75 -8.73
N LYS A 89 15.24 -7.43 -9.99
CA LYS A 89 14.32 -6.36 -10.38
C LYS A 89 12.90 -6.55 -9.81
N ARG A 90 12.41 -7.80 -9.75
CA ARG A 90 11.09 -8.13 -9.19
C ARG A 90 10.98 -7.76 -7.72
N ARG A 91 12.00 -8.14 -6.94
CA ARG A 91 12.06 -7.82 -5.51
C ARG A 91 12.06 -6.31 -5.28
N LEU A 92 12.90 -5.58 -6.02
CA LEU A 92 13.00 -4.13 -5.89
C LEU A 92 11.69 -3.43 -6.24
N ALA A 93 11.06 -3.79 -7.35
CA ALA A 93 9.77 -3.23 -7.75
C ALA A 93 8.66 -3.52 -6.70
N HIS A 94 8.66 -4.74 -6.15
CA HIS A 94 7.69 -5.12 -5.12
C HIS A 94 7.93 -4.39 -3.80
N VAL A 95 9.17 -4.29 -3.34
CA VAL A 95 9.53 -3.55 -2.11
C VAL A 95 9.15 -2.08 -2.24
N LEU A 96 9.47 -1.45 -3.38
CA LEU A 96 9.09 -0.05 -3.64
C LEU A 96 7.56 0.13 -3.65
N GLY A 97 6.84 -0.72 -4.37
CA GLY A 97 5.38 -0.66 -4.43
C GLY A 97 4.72 -0.89 -3.07
N MET A 98 5.15 -1.91 -2.34
CA MET A 98 4.60 -2.28 -1.03
C MET A 98 4.84 -1.18 0.02
N TRP A 99 6.10 -0.82 0.25
CA TRP A 99 6.43 0.21 1.24
C TRP A 99 5.94 1.59 0.83
N GLY A 100 6.01 1.90 -0.48
CA GLY A 100 5.43 3.13 -1.02
C GLY A 100 3.95 3.25 -0.68
N THR A 101 3.18 2.19 -0.93
CA THR A 101 1.73 2.15 -0.63
C THR A 101 1.46 2.27 0.86
N ILE A 102 2.19 1.55 1.71
CA ILE A 102 2.02 1.61 3.18
C ILE A 102 2.27 3.03 3.68
N ILE A 103 3.38 3.65 3.26
CA ILE A 103 3.73 5.02 3.65
C ILE A 103 2.67 6.01 3.16
N PHE A 104 2.26 5.90 1.89
CA PHE A 104 1.22 6.73 1.28
C PHE A 104 -0.11 6.64 2.04
N TRP A 105 -0.54 5.43 2.40
CA TRP A 105 -1.78 5.20 3.13
C TRP A 105 -1.73 5.71 4.57
N ILE A 106 -0.67 5.38 5.31
CA ILE A 106 -0.52 5.85 6.70
C ILE A 106 -0.50 7.37 6.74
N SER A 107 0.27 8.02 5.86
CA SER A 107 0.34 9.47 5.80
C SER A 107 -1.02 10.10 5.44
N SER A 108 -1.78 9.48 4.51
CA SER A 108 -3.14 9.91 4.16
C SER A 108 -4.08 9.86 5.37
N VAL A 109 -4.09 8.72 6.08
CA VAL A 109 -4.94 8.55 7.26
C VAL A 109 -4.61 9.57 8.33
N VAL A 110 -3.33 9.73 8.66
CA VAL A 110 -2.89 10.71 9.68
C VAL A 110 -3.29 12.13 9.27
N MET A 111 -3.04 12.54 8.03
CA MET A 111 -3.39 13.89 7.57
C MET A 111 -4.90 14.13 7.57
N ILE A 112 -5.71 13.14 7.19
CA ILE A 112 -7.17 13.27 7.16
C ILE A 112 -7.79 13.30 8.56
N PHE A 113 -7.27 12.51 9.50
CA PHE A 113 -7.88 12.42 10.84
C PHE A 113 -7.33 13.45 11.83
N CYS A 114 -6.07 13.85 11.68
CA CYS A 114 -5.39 14.70 12.67
C CYS A 114 -5.19 16.15 12.21
N TYR A 115 -5.21 16.42 10.89
CA TYR A 115 -4.74 17.71 10.37
C TYR A 115 -5.63 18.34 9.30
N THR A 116 -6.90 17.96 9.17
CA THR A 116 -7.85 18.58 8.23
C THR A 116 -8.70 19.69 8.83
N SER A 117 -8.84 19.77 10.15
CA SER A 117 -9.71 20.73 10.83
C SER A 117 -9.18 22.16 10.90
N GLY A 118 -7.96 22.41 10.41
CA GLY A 118 -7.36 23.75 10.42
C GLY A 118 -6.90 24.25 11.81
N GLU A 119 -7.21 23.52 12.88
CA GLU A 119 -6.82 23.91 14.24
C GLU A 119 -5.33 23.68 14.52
N ASN A 120 -4.71 22.74 13.83
CA ASN A 120 -3.31 22.39 14.00
C ASN A 120 -2.57 22.48 12.66
N GLU A 121 -1.40 23.11 12.66
CA GLU A 121 -0.51 23.08 11.50
C GLU A 121 -0.02 21.65 11.25
N THR A 122 -0.08 21.22 9.99
CA THR A 122 0.40 19.88 9.60
C THR A 122 1.94 19.87 9.66
N PRO A 123 2.57 19.02 10.50
CA PRO A 123 4.02 18.84 10.45
C PRO A 123 4.47 18.43 9.04
N THR A 124 5.51 19.09 8.52
CA THR A 124 6.07 18.89 7.17
C THR A 124 6.39 17.42 6.87
N LEU A 125 6.66 16.63 7.89
CA LEU A 125 6.94 15.19 7.78
C LEU A 125 5.84 14.44 7.04
N TRP A 126 4.56 14.68 7.37
CA TRP A 126 3.45 13.90 6.82
C TRP A 126 3.19 14.16 5.33
N PRO A 127 3.12 15.42 4.86
CA PRO A 127 3.04 15.68 3.42
C PRO A 127 4.25 15.15 2.66
N MET A 128 5.45 15.28 3.21
CA MET A 128 6.67 14.76 2.59
C MET A 128 6.62 13.23 2.45
N MET A 129 6.27 12.50 3.52
CA MET A 129 6.11 11.04 3.50
C MET A 129 5.02 10.61 2.50
N TRP A 130 3.94 11.36 2.43
CA TRP A 130 2.85 11.09 1.47
C TRP A 130 3.33 11.17 0.02
N HIS A 131 4.07 12.22 -0.34
CA HIS A 131 4.62 12.37 -1.69
C HIS A 131 5.67 11.29 -2.01
N ILE A 132 6.58 11.02 -1.06
CA ILE A 132 7.59 9.96 -1.23
C ILE A 132 6.89 8.61 -1.41
N GLY A 133 5.91 8.29 -0.58
CA GLY A 133 5.13 7.06 -0.66
C GLY A 133 4.41 6.92 -2.01
N ALA A 134 3.77 7.97 -2.49
CA ALA A 134 3.11 7.99 -3.79
C ALA A 134 4.10 7.79 -4.95
N ILE A 135 5.26 8.47 -4.92
CA ILE A 135 6.32 8.30 -5.94
C ILE A 135 6.86 6.87 -5.93
N MET A 136 7.15 6.31 -4.75
CA MET A 136 7.61 4.92 -4.63
C MET A 136 6.57 3.93 -5.18
N THR A 137 5.29 4.16 -4.88
CA THR A 137 4.19 3.35 -5.41
C THR A 137 4.12 3.42 -6.94
N CYS A 138 4.22 4.62 -7.51
CA CYS A 138 4.24 4.80 -8.95
C CYS A 138 5.45 4.12 -9.60
N VAL A 139 6.65 4.35 -9.08
CA VAL A 139 7.89 3.76 -9.65
C VAL A 139 7.83 2.22 -9.58
N GLY A 140 7.57 1.65 -8.41
CA GLY A 140 7.49 0.21 -8.22
C GLY A 140 6.35 -0.43 -9.00
N GLY A 141 5.17 0.18 -8.97
CA GLY A 141 3.97 -0.33 -9.59
C GLY A 141 3.98 -0.24 -11.11
N TYR A 142 4.40 0.89 -11.71
CA TYR A 142 4.56 0.98 -13.16
C TYR A 142 5.66 0.07 -13.68
N TRP A 143 6.79 -0.06 -12.96
CA TRP A 143 7.82 -1.00 -13.31
C TRP A 143 7.30 -2.44 -13.32
N PHE A 144 6.56 -2.83 -12.27
CA PHE A 144 5.89 -4.13 -12.23
C PHE A 144 4.90 -4.30 -13.38
N TRP A 145 4.00 -3.35 -13.59
CA TRP A 145 2.96 -3.41 -14.59
C TRP A 145 3.49 -3.56 -16.02
N LEU A 146 4.45 -2.73 -16.38
CA LEU A 146 4.92 -2.64 -17.76
C LEU A 146 5.92 -3.76 -18.13
N PHE A 147 6.70 -4.26 -17.16
CA PHE A 147 7.85 -5.11 -17.49
C PHE A 147 7.94 -6.42 -16.71
N LEU A 148 7.37 -6.51 -15.50
CA LEU A 148 7.62 -7.64 -14.61
C LEU A 148 6.41 -8.55 -14.41
N ARG A 149 5.23 -8.12 -14.83
CA ARG A 149 4.01 -8.90 -14.78
C ARG A 149 4.20 -10.20 -15.56
N VAL A 150 3.70 -11.32 -15.02
CA VAL A 150 3.89 -12.66 -15.59
C VAL A 150 3.42 -12.74 -17.03
N ASP A 151 2.25 -12.20 -17.33
CA ASP A 151 1.67 -12.18 -18.68
C ASP A 151 2.60 -11.48 -19.68
N VAL A 152 3.27 -10.40 -19.28
CA VAL A 152 4.19 -9.65 -20.14
C VAL A 152 5.55 -10.30 -20.21
N TYR A 153 6.12 -10.66 -19.05
CA TYR A 153 7.49 -11.17 -18.96
C TYR A 153 7.65 -12.60 -19.43
N SER A 154 6.70 -13.48 -19.09
CA SER A 154 6.82 -14.93 -19.34
C SER A 154 5.97 -15.41 -20.51
N GLU A 155 4.79 -14.81 -20.73
CA GLU A 155 3.84 -15.22 -21.75
C GLU A 155 3.85 -14.32 -22.99
N ALA A 156 4.68 -13.27 -22.99
CA ALA A 156 4.83 -12.30 -24.08
C ALA A 156 3.52 -11.64 -24.55
N TYR A 157 2.51 -11.55 -23.68
CA TYR A 157 1.30 -10.78 -23.99
C TYR A 157 1.59 -9.27 -23.95
N PRO A 158 0.83 -8.49 -24.70
CA PRO A 158 1.01 -7.05 -24.70
C PRO A 158 0.66 -6.45 -23.33
N TRP A 159 1.40 -5.43 -22.92
CA TRP A 159 1.24 -4.76 -21.60
C TRP A 159 -0.17 -4.19 -21.37
N TYR A 160 -0.93 -3.87 -22.42
CA TYR A 160 -2.29 -3.35 -22.34
C TYR A 160 -3.37 -4.43 -22.16
N ARG A 161 -3.03 -5.71 -22.14
CA ARG A 161 -3.98 -6.77 -21.81
C ARG A 161 -4.29 -6.69 -20.31
N ILE A 162 -5.54 -6.36 -20.00
CA ILE A 162 -6.02 -6.19 -18.62
C ILE A 162 -6.87 -7.41 -18.26
N ILE A 163 -6.56 -8.03 -17.13
CA ILE A 163 -7.36 -9.09 -16.50
C ILE A 163 -7.92 -8.61 -15.15
N LYS A 164 -8.91 -9.31 -14.61
CA LYS A 164 -9.56 -8.91 -13.33
C LYS A 164 -8.57 -8.75 -12.17
N ALA A 165 -7.53 -9.58 -12.13
CA ALA A 165 -6.50 -9.51 -11.10
C ALA A 165 -5.69 -8.20 -11.14
N ASP A 166 -5.59 -7.57 -12.30
CA ASP A 166 -4.83 -6.35 -12.51
C ASP A 166 -5.53 -5.10 -11.97
N LEU A 167 -6.86 -5.15 -11.81
CA LEU A 167 -7.67 -3.99 -11.42
C LEU A 167 -7.21 -3.38 -10.10
N PHE A 168 -6.77 -4.20 -9.16
CA PHE A 168 -6.25 -3.72 -7.87
C PHE A 168 -4.99 -2.87 -8.06
N VAL A 169 -4.02 -3.38 -8.80
CA VAL A 169 -2.75 -2.67 -9.06
C VAL A 169 -3.00 -1.40 -9.86
N LEU A 170 -3.86 -1.46 -10.88
CA LEU A 170 -4.21 -0.29 -11.69
C LEU A 170 -4.95 0.78 -10.90
N ALA A 171 -5.88 0.39 -10.02
CA ALA A 171 -6.58 1.33 -9.14
C ALA A 171 -5.60 2.02 -8.18
N LEU A 172 -4.65 1.28 -7.62
CA LEU A 172 -3.61 1.80 -6.74
C LEU A 172 -2.70 2.80 -7.47
N LEU A 173 -2.24 2.45 -8.68
CA LEU A 173 -1.44 3.33 -9.52
C LEU A 173 -2.19 4.60 -9.92
N ALA A 174 -3.47 4.46 -10.29
CA ALA A 174 -4.33 5.59 -10.59
C ALA A 174 -4.46 6.52 -9.37
N CYS A 175 -4.72 5.96 -8.20
CA CYS A 175 -4.84 6.72 -6.95
C CYS A 175 -3.55 7.52 -6.64
N ALA A 176 -2.38 6.88 -6.72
CA ALA A 176 -1.10 7.55 -6.46
C ALA A 176 -0.78 8.61 -7.54
N THR A 177 -1.01 8.31 -8.81
CA THR A 177 -0.73 9.21 -9.93
C THR A 177 -1.63 10.44 -9.89
N PHE A 178 -2.94 10.24 -9.75
CA PHE A 178 -3.89 11.36 -9.66
C PHE A 178 -3.72 12.15 -8.38
N GLY A 179 -3.36 11.50 -7.26
CA GLY A 179 -3.03 12.20 -6.03
C GLY A 179 -1.84 13.14 -6.18
N LEU A 180 -0.74 12.69 -6.81
CA LEU A 180 0.42 13.54 -7.11
C LEU A 180 0.09 14.68 -8.06
N ALA A 181 -0.65 14.38 -9.15
CA ALA A 181 -1.08 15.40 -10.10
C ALA A 181 -1.95 16.46 -9.43
N TRP A 182 -2.88 16.03 -8.59
CA TRP A 182 -3.74 16.93 -7.84
C TRP A 182 -2.96 17.82 -6.86
N SER A 183 -2.05 17.24 -6.07
CA SER A 183 -1.19 18.02 -5.17
C SER A 183 -0.32 19.02 -5.93
N TYR A 184 0.15 18.67 -7.14
CA TYR A 184 0.90 19.58 -8.00
C TYR A 184 0.03 20.76 -8.46
N THR A 185 -1.19 20.53 -8.94
CA THR A 185 -2.10 21.59 -9.36
C THR A 185 -2.49 22.52 -8.22
N GLN A 186 -2.65 21.98 -7.00
CA GLN A 186 -2.89 22.80 -5.81
C GLN A 186 -1.70 23.73 -5.52
N SER A 187 -0.47 23.22 -5.64
CA SER A 187 0.72 24.07 -5.39
C SER A 187 0.83 25.24 -6.37
N LEU A 188 0.50 25.02 -7.65
CA LEU A 188 0.47 26.07 -8.67
C LEU A 188 -0.61 27.13 -8.36
N ASN A 189 -1.78 26.72 -7.92
CA ASN A 189 -2.87 27.64 -7.58
C ASN A 189 -2.54 28.49 -6.33
N LEU A 190 -1.79 27.93 -5.39
CA LEU A 190 -1.35 28.68 -4.21
C LEU A 190 -0.26 29.71 -4.57
N GLU A 191 0.68 29.36 -5.44
CA GLU A 191 1.69 30.30 -5.94
C GLU A 191 1.05 31.47 -6.67
N ASN A 192 0.08 31.23 -7.56
CA ASN A 192 -0.63 32.28 -8.32
C ASN A 192 -1.57 33.15 -7.45
N ARG A 193 -1.86 32.77 -6.22
CA ARG A 193 -2.72 33.57 -5.32
C ARG A 193 -1.93 34.67 -4.58
N TRP A 194 -0.60 34.63 -4.58
CA TRP A 194 0.29 35.57 -3.90
C TRP A 194 0.96 36.57 -4.85
N ASP A 195 0.79 36.44 -6.16
CA ASP A 195 1.14 37.39 -7.22
C ASP A 195 -0.07 38.27 -7.58
#